data_87c10930842fb3fe9f988654305f6543
#
_entry.id   87c10930842fb3fe9f988654305f6543
#
_cell.length_a   1.000
_cell.length_b   1.000
_cell.length_c   1.000
_cell.angle_alpha   90.00
_cell.angle_beta   90.00
_cell.angle_gamma   90.00
#
_symmetry.space_group_name_H-M   'P 1'
#
loop_
_entity.id
_entity.type
_entity.pdbx_description
1 polymer ?
#
loop_
_entity_poly.entity_id
_entity_poly.type
_entity_poly.pdbx_seq_one_letter_code
_entity_poly.pdbx_strand_id
1 'polypeptide(L)'
;MASARDALEALFRAELAGPVLPGAQRLASELHARHGAAVVALLFYGSCLRRGVSEGVLDFYVIVDGYRGAYGASALAALGAALPPNVHYLELRAENLRAKYALISLADFARRATPASVDCRIWSRFCQPARLVWARDEEARTAIVAAAASAALTMASRMLAWAPGDAPERTLAVRTLWADAFRETYRAELRSERPASIDAIAAADPARYAAVLRAALAALAERGEIELLDADEASVRVAQPLAERVRARRAWRARRPLAKALAIAGLLKTAFTFQGWLPYAVWKVERHSGAKIELSERQRRRPLLYAWPVIFRLLRSGALR
;
A
#
# COMPACT_ATOMS: atom_id res chain seq x y z
N MET A 1 -19.42 24.25 -11.66
CA MET A 1 -18.31 23.50 -12.30
C MET A 1 -17.83 22.46 -11.29
N ALA A 2 -17.52 21.22 -11.73
CA ALA A 2 -16.93 20.22 -10.85
C ALA A 2 -15.54 20.71 -10.39
N SER A 3 -15.18 20.47 -9.11
CA SER A 3 -13.87 20.83 -8.59
C SER A 3 -12.78 19.90 -9.18
N ALA A 4 -11.52 20.32 -9.15
CA ALA A 4 -10.43 19.45 -9.56
C ALA A 4 -10.34 18.21 -8.66
N ARG A 5 -10.78 18.31 -7.41
CA ARG A 5 -10.92 17.16 -6.54
C ARG A 5 -11.98 16.17 -7.04
N ASP A 6 -13.13 16.64 -7.51
CA ASP A 6 -14.17 15.77 -8.06
C ASP A 6 -13.67 15.04 -9.32
N ALA A 7 -12.88 15.72 -10.16
CA ALA A 7 -12.23 15.12 -11.32
C ALA A 7 -11.25 14.01 -10.90
N LEU A 8 -10.45 14.21 -9.87
CA LEU A 8 -9.56 13.21 -9.32
C LEU A 8 -10.33 12.01 -8.74
N GLU A 9 -11.41 12.26 -8.01
CA GLU A 9 -12.27 11.20 -7.47
C GLU A 9 -12.96 10.40 -8.58
N ALA A 10 -13.37 11.06 -9.69
CA ALA A 10 -13.92 10.39 -10.85
C ALA A 10 -12.92 9.42 -11.51
N LEU A 11 -11.63 9.81 -11.62
CA LEU A 11 -10.57 8.92 -12.10
C LEU A 11 -10.44 7.67 -11.20
N PHE A 12 -10.41 7.85 -9.88
CA PHE A 12 -10.32 6.72 -8.95
C PHE A 12 -11.60 5.88 -8.93
N ARG A 13 -12.77 6.47 -9.08
CA ARG A 13 -14.04 5.74 -9.18
C ARG A 13 -14.04 4.81 -10.40
N ALA A 14 -13.61 5.32 -11.55
CA ALA A 14 -13.49 4.52 -12.76
C ALA A 14 -12.44 3.40 -12.62
N GLU A 15 -11.27 3.72 -12.05
CA GLU A 15 -10.20 2.74 -11.83
C GLU A 15 -10.61 1.62 -10.87
N LEU A 16 -11.20 1.97 -9.73
CA LEU A 16 -11.63 1.01 -8.70
C LEU A 16 -12.74 0.08 -9.19
N ALA A 17 -13.57 0.54 -10.14
CA ALA A 17 -14.62 -0.25 -10.79
C ALA A 17 -14.11 -1.16 -11.93
N GLY A 18 -12.82 -1.10 -12.26
CA GLY A 18 -12.24 -1.91 -13.34
C GLY A 18 -12.31 -3.41 -13.09
N PRO A 19 -11.99 -4.22 -14.09
CA PRO A 19 -12.13 -5.67 -14.03
C PRO A 19 -11.25 -6.28 -12.94
N VAL A 20 -11.80 -7.32 -12.29
CA VAL A 20 -11.16 -8.07 -11.20
C VAL A 20 -10.85 -9.48 -11.70
N LEU A 21 -9.66 -9.97 -11.39
CA LEU A 21 -9.23 -11.33 -11.73
C LEU A 21 -10.12 -12.38 -11.02
N PRO A 22 -10.50 -13.49 -11.67
CA PRO A 22 -11.33 -14.54 -11.04
C PRO A 22 -10.76 -15.06 -9.72
N GLY A 23 -9.43 -15.29 -9.66
CA GLY A 23 -8.77 -15.71 -8.42
C GLY A 23 -8.85 -14.65 -7.31
N ALA A 24 -8.83 -13.36 -7.65
CA ALA A 24 -9.01 -12.29 -6.68
C ALA A 24 -10.47 -12.21 -6.18
N GLN A 25 -11.46 -12.41 -7.06
CA GLN A 25 -12.87 -12.50 -6.65
C GLN A 25 -13.11 -13.67 -5.72
N ARG A 26 -12.56 -14.85 -6.03
CA ARG A 26 -12.68 -16.05 -5.19
C ARG A 26 -12.09 -15.83 -3.79
N LEU A 27 -10.88 -15.25 -3.71
CA LEU A 27 -10.25 -14.92 -2.43
C LEU A 27 -11.02 -13.84 -1.67
N ALA A 28 -11.56 -12.84 -2.36
CA ALA A 28 -12.38 -11.80 -1.73
C ALA A 28 -13.67 -12.36 -1.11
N SER A 29 -14.33 -13.32 -1.78
CA SER A 29 -15.50 -14.02 -1.22
C SER A 29 -15.14 -14.75 0.07
N GLU A 30 -13.99 -15.41 0.12
CA GLU A 30 -13.51 -16.10 1.33
C GLU A 30 -13.17 -15.11 2.47
N LEU A 31 -12.53 -13.97 2.13
CA LEU A 31 -12.22 -12.91 3.08
C LEU A 31 -13.49 -12.28 3.64
N HIS A 32 -14.51 -12.08 2.79
CA HIS A 32 -15.82 -11.59 3.22
C HIS A 32 -16.50 -12.58 4.17
N ALA A 33 -16.55 -13.86 3.81
CA ALA A 33 -17.12 -14.90 4.66
C ALA A 33 -16.44 -14.99 6.02
N ARG A 34 -15.10 -14.82 6.07
CA ARG A 34 -14.32 -14.90 7.30
C ARG A 34 -14.58 -13.75 8.27
N HIS A 35 -14.82 -12.53 7.79
CA HIS A 35 -15.01 -11.34 8.62
C HIS A 35 -16.45 -10.84 8.66
N GLY A 36 -17.33 -11.39 7.82
CA GLY A 36 -18.78 -11.21 7.85
C GLY A 36 -19.22 -9.76 7.78
N ALA A 37 -20.21 -9.42 8.59
CA ALA A 37 -20.84 -8.09 8.60
C ALA A 37 -19.90 -6.95 9.00
N ALA A 38 -18.74 -7.24 9.60
CA ALA A 38 -17.75 -6.21 9.92
C ALA A 38 -17.07 -5.63 8.69
N VAL A 39 -17.11 -6.33 7.53
CA VAL A 39 -16.47 -5.85 6.29
C VAL A 39 -17.26 -4.68 5.72
N VAL A 40 -16.54 -3.60 5.42
CA VAL A 40 -17.05 -2.41 4.72
C VAL A 40 -16.66 -2.45 3.26
N ALA A 41 -15.42 -2.85 2.96
CA ALA A 41 -14.91 -2.94 1.60
C ALA A 41 -13.74 -3.92 1.48
N LEU A 42 -13.53 -4.46 0.28
CA LEU A 42 -12.41 -5.31 -0.08
C LEU A 42 -11.68 -4.69 -1.27
N LEU A 43 -10.40 -4.39 -1.06
CA LEU A 43 -9.52 -3.80 -2.07
C LEU A 43 -8.46 -4.82 -2.50
N PHE A 44 -8.32 -5.04 -3.80
CA PHE A 44 -7.24 -5.80 -4.42
C PHE A 44 -6.23 -4.86 -5.06
N TYR A 45 -4.94 -5.08 -4.83
CA TYR A 45 -3.86 -4.21 -5.31
C TYR A 45 -2.55 -4.98 -5.51
N GLY A 46 -1.49 -4.30 -5.89
CA GLY A 46 -0.15 -4.85 -5.89
C GLY A 46 0.30 -5.46 -7.20
N SER A 47 1.35 -6.29 -7.14
CA SER A 47 2.04 -6.78 -8.34
C SER A 47 1.21 -7.74 -9.18
N CYS A 48 0.34 -8.54 -8.56
CA CYS A 48 -0.54 -9.45 -9.29
C CYS A 48 -1.59 -8.68 -10.11
N LEU A 49 -2.15 -7.60 -9.55
CA LEU A 49 -3.05 -6.71 -10.28
C LEU A 49 -2.33 -6.07 -11.49
N ARG A 50 -1.15 -5.49 -11.28
CA ARG A 50 -0.39 -4.83 -12.36
C ARG A 50 0.02 -5.78 -13.49
N ARG A 51 0.25 -7.05 -13.17
CA ARG A 51 0.61 -8.07 -14.17
C ARG A 51 -0.58 -8.80 -14.77
N GLY A 52 -1.79 -8.61 -14.24
CA GLY A 52 -2.97 -9.32 -14.68
C GLY A 52 -2.94 -10.83 -14.42
N VAL A 53 -2.28 -11.28 -13.33
CA VAL A 53 -2.10 -12.71 -13.04
C VAL A 53 -2.58 -13.07 -11.64
N SER A 54 -3.12 -14.27 -11.49
CA SER A 54 -3.52 -14.84 -10.18
C SER A 54 -2.43 -15.73 -9.56
N GLU A 55 -1.32 -15.95 -10.26
CA GLU A 55 -0.20 -16.75 -9.76
C GLU A 55 0.65 -15.94 -8.80
N GLY A 56 0.83 -16.49 -7.61
CA GLY A 56 1.60 -15.84 -6.54
C GLY A 56 0.76 -15.55 -5.32
N VAL A 57 1.10 -14.46 -4.64
CA VAL A 57 0.35 -13.98 -3.49
C VAL A 57 -0.38 -12.69 -3.88
N LEU A 58 -1.68 -12.74 -3.79
CA LEU A 58 -2.55 -11.60 -4.08
C LEU A 58 -2.63 -10.71 -2.83
N ASP A 59 -2.44 -9.41 -3.02
CA ASP A 59 -2.44 -8.45 -1.92
C ASP A 59 -3.83 -7.81 -1.76
N PHE A 60 -4.40 -7.89 -0.55
CA PHE A 60 -5.70 -7.30 -0.22
C PHE A 60 -5.63 -6.33 0.96
N TYR A 61 -6.55 -5.38 0.96
CA TYR A 61 -7.00 -4.69 2.17
C TYR A 61 -8.45 -5.08 2.47
N VAL A 62 -8.67 -5.53 3.69
CA VAL A 62 -9.99 -5.76 4.27
C VAL A 62 -10.31 -4.55 5.13
N ILE A 63 -11.20 -3.71 4.63
CA ILE A 63 -11.64 -2.51 5.34
C ILE A 63 -12.84 -2.91 6.19
N VAL A 64 -12.81 -2.59 7.48
CA VAL A 64 -13.85 -2.94 8.45
C VAL A 64 -14.42 -1.70 9.14
N ASP A 65 -15.61 -1.82 9.75
CA ASP A 65 -16.19 -0.75 10.58
C ASP A 65 -15.29 -0.42 11.76
N GLY A 66 -14.81 -1.48 12.42
CA GLY A 66 -13.92 -1.38 13.57
C GLY A 66 -13.30 -2.72 13.92
N TYR A 67 -12.22 -2.67 14.68
CA TYR A 67 -11.46 -3.87 15.02
C TYR A 67 -12.22 -4.84 15.94
N ARG A 68 -13.14 -4.31 16.78
CA ARG A 68 -13.99 -5.15 17.63
C ARG A 68 -15.01 -5.96 16.84
N GLY A 69 -15.57 -5.38 15.77
CA GLY A 69 -16.47 -6.09 14.87
C GLY A 69 -15.79 -7.27 14.19
N ALA A 70 -14.53 -7.07 13.77
CA ALA A 70 -13.75 -8.08 13.05
C ALA A 70 -13.13 -9.17 13.95
N TYR A 71 -12.83 -8.87 15.21
CA TYR A 71 -12.07 -9.76 16.11
C TYR A 71 -12.72 -10.02 17.46
N GLY A 72 -13.90 -9.47 17.72
CA GLY A 72 -14.48 -9.46 19.06
C GLY A 72 -13.66 -8.62 20.05
N ALA A 73 -13.92 -8.80 21.34
CA ALA A 73 -13.14 -8.17 22.42
C ALA A 73 -11.85 -8.96 22.67
N SER A 74 -10.89 -8.87 21.76
CA SER A 74 -9.66 -9.66 21.79
C SER A 74 -8.39 -8.79 21.74
N ALA A 75 -7.25 -9.39 22.08
CA ALA A 75 -5.94 -8.75 21.94
C ALA A 75 -5.69 -8.30 20.49
N LEU A 76 -6.20 -9.01 19.47
CA LEU A 76 -6.08 -8.63 18.07
C LEU A 76 -6.83 -7.33 17.76
N ALA A 77 -8.00 -7.10 18.38
CA ALA A 77 -8.73 -5.86 18.26
C ALA A 77 -7.94 -4.69 18.87
N ALA A 78 -7.39 -4.86 20.07
CA ALA A 78 -6.57 -3.85 20.74
C ALA A 78 -5.29 -3.54 19.95
N LEU A 79 -4.58 -4.57 19.46
CA LEU A 79 -3.39 -4.41 18.62
C LEU A 79 -3.71 -3.76 17.26
N GLY A 80 -4.89 -4.07 16.69
CA GLY A 80 -5.38 -3.42 15.48
C GLY A 80 -5.57 -1.92 15.68
N ALA A 81 -6.24 -1.53 16.76
CA ALA A 81 -6.49 -0.14 17.10
C ALA A 81 -5.20 0.63 17.42
N ALA A 82 -4.28 0.02 18.18
CA ALA A 82 -3.03 0.66 18.58
C ALA A 82 -2.04 0.83 17.42
N LEU A 83 -1.91 -0.16 16.54
CA LEU A 83 -0.90 -0.19 15.48
C LEU A 83 -1.46 -0.81 14.18
N PRO A 84 -2.40 -0.16 13.49
CA PRO A 84 -2.95 -0.68 12.23
C PRO A 84 -1.93 -0.68 11.08
N PRO A 85 -2.11 -1.59 10.10
CA PRO A 85 -3.10 -2.68 10.01
C PRO A 85 -2.65 -3.97 10.72
N ASN A 86 -3.58 -4.91 10.91
CA ASN A 86 -3.25 -6.30 11.19
C ASN A 86 -3.04 -7.03 9.85
N VAL A 87 -1.94 -7.76 9.73
CA VAL A 87 -1.61 -8.48 8.49
C VAL A 87 -1.81 -9.96 8.71
N HIS A 88 -2.45 -10.62 7.74
CA HIS A 88 -2.82 -12.03 7.76
C HIS A 88 -2.49 -12.70 6.43
N TYR A 89 -2.53 -14.02 6.43
CA TYR A 89 -2.38 -14.86 5.25
C TYR A 89 -3.57 -15.80 5.11
N LEU A 90 -3.99 -16.03 3.88
CA LEU A 90 -5.04 -16.96 3.51
C LEU A 90 -4.53 -17.83 2.35
N GLU A 91 -4.75 -19.12 2.44
CA GLU A 91 -4.44 -20.07 1.37
C GLU A 91 -5.63 -20.97 1.10
N LEU A 92 -6.06 -21.01 -0.14
CA LEU A 92 -7.03 -21.96 -0.69
C LEU A 92 -6.27 -23.01 -1.47
N ARG A 93 -5.82 -24.06 -0.77
CA ARG A 93 -4.88 -25.06 -1.30
C ARG A 93 -5.43 -25.81 -2.50
N ALA A 94 -6.72 -26.18 -2.46
CA ALA A 94 -7.39 -26.89 -3.55
C ALA A 94 -7.41 -26.09 -4.86
N GLU A 95 -7.42 -24.76 -4.76
CA GLU A 95 -7.47 -23.84 -5.88
C GLU A 95 -6.09 -23.21 -6.21
N ASN A 96 -5.06 -23.57 -5.43
CA ASN A 96 -3.72 -22.97 -5.52
C ASN A 96 -3.71 -21.43 -5.44
N LEU A 97 -4.66 -20.86 -4.69
CA LEU A 97 -4.80 -19.42 -4.49
C LEU A 97 -4.25 -19.00 -3.12
N ARG A 98 -3.54 -17.88 -3.09
CA ARG A 98 -2.92 -17.34 -1.88
C ARG A 98 -3.16 -15.84 -1.78
N ALA A 99 -3.54 -15.39 -0.60
CA ALA A 99 -3.68 -13.97 -0.30
C ALA A 99 -2.86 -13.58 0.93
N LYS A 100 -2.24 -12.43 0.84
CA LYS A 100 -1.80 -11.64 1.98
C LYS A 100 -2.78 -10.50 2.14
N TYR A 101 -3.39 -10.35 3.29
CA TYR A 101 -4.33 -9.28 3.49
C TYR A 101 -4.04 -8.46 4.75
N ALA A 102 -4.26 -7.17 4.63
CA ALA A 102 -4.14 -6.21 5.72
C ALA A 102 -5.56 -5.79 6.14
N LEU A 103 -5.91 -5.99 7.43
CA LEU A 103 -7.19 -5.58 7.97
C LEU A 103 -7.01 -4.25 8.71
N ILE A 104 -7.87 -3.27 8.37
CA ILE A 104 -7.84 -1.91 8.91
C ILE A 104 -9.25 -1.34 8.99
N SER A 105 -9.53 -0.49 9.98
CA SER A 105 -10.79 0.23 10.03
C SER A 105 -10.89 1.29 8.93
N LEU A 106 -12.11 1.59 8.46
CA LEU A 106 -12.34 2.64 7.47
C LEU A 106 -11.81 4.00 7.95
N ALA A 107 -12.02 4.32 9.22
CA ALA A 107 -11.52 5.55 9.82
C ALA A 107 -9.99 5.66 9.78
N ASP A 108 -9.27 4.57 10.13
CA ASP A 108 -7.82 4.55 10.05
C ASP A 108 -7.32 4.58 8.60
N PHE A 109 -8.00 3.88 7.69
CA PHE A 109 -7.67 3.88 6.26
C PHE A 109 -7.77 5.29 5.68
N ALA A 110 -8.90 5.97 5.89
CA ALA A 110 -9.12 7.34 5.42
C ALA A 110 -8.12 8.33 6.03
N ARG A 111 -7.92 8.29 7.34
CA ARG A 111 -6.95 9.15 8.03
C ARG A 111 -5.52 8.95 7.53
N ARG A 112 -5.11 7.69 7.30
CA ARG A 112 -3.75 7.35 6.84
C ARG A 112 -3.54 7.59 5.35
N ALA A 113 -4.58 7.88 4.58
CA ALA A 113 -4.48 8.34 3.20
C ALA A 113 -4.08 9.83 3.10
N THR A 114 -4.12 10.59 4.20
CA THR A 114 -3.87 12.04 4.25
C THR A 114 -2.45 12.39 4.71
N PRO A 115 -2.01 13.66 4.54
CA PRO A 115 -0.72 14.16 5.04
C PRO A 115 -0.56 14.08 6.56
N ALA A 116 -1.64 13.89 7.32
CA ALA A 116 -1.62 13.70 8.78
C ALA A 116 -0.99 12.37 9.20
N SER A 117 -0.90 11.40 8.29
CA SER A 117 -0.25 10.12 8.55
C SER A 117 1.25 10.30 8.84
N VAL A 118 1.73 9.62 9.88
CA VAL A 118 3.16 9.57 10.20
C VAL A 118 3.90 8.67 9.21
N ASP A 119 3.31 7.53 8.87
CA ASP A 119 3.85 6.58 7.89
C ASP A 119 3.21 6.75 6.50
N CYS A 120 3.85 6.18 5.49
CA CYS A 120 3.40 6.27 4.10
C CYS A 120 2.65 5.04 3.61
N ARG A 121 2.40 4.04 4.44
CA ARG A 121 1.89 2.72 4.03
C ARG A 121 0.57 2.76 3.27
N ILE A 122 -0.36 3.63 3.62
CA ILE A 122 -1.65 3.73 2.93
C ILE A 122 -1.52 4.61 1.69
N TRP A 123 -1.11 5.87 1.83
CA TRP A 123 -1.10 6.77 0.68
C TRP A 123 -0.10 6.39 -0.41
N SER A 124 1.03 5.73 -0.08
CA SER A 124 1.97 5.25 -1.10
C SER A 124 1.45 4.02 -1.87
N ARG A 125 0.52 3.26 -1.29
CA ARG A 125 -0.10 2.11 -1.96
C ARG A 125 -1.33 2.49 -2.77
N PHE A 126 -2.18 3.35 -2.23
CA PHE A 126 -3.47 3.68 -2.83
C PHE A 126 -3.43 4.88 -3.78
N CYS A 127 -2.26 5.53 -3.96
CA CYS A 127 -1.97 6.31 -5.17
C CYS A 127 -1.62 5.43 -6.38
N GLN A 128 -1.38 4.12 -6.19
CA GLN A 128 -1.16 3.11 -7.22
C GLN A 128 -2.47 2.44 -7.63
N PRO A 129 -2.50 1.70 -8.77
CA PRO A 129 -3.70 0.99 -9.21
C PRO A 129 -4.23 0.01 -8.16
N ALA A 130 -5.54 0.07 -7.95
CA ALA A 130 -6.29 -0.84 -7.10
C ALA A 130 -7.64 -1.20 -7.72
N ARG A 131 -8.32 -2.22 -7.18
CA ARG A 131 -9.68 -2.61 -7.55
C ARG A 131 -10.53 -2.74 -6.28
N LEU A 132 -11.70 -2.16 -6.30
CA LEU A 132 -12.71 -2.36 -5.28
C LEU A 132 -13.51 -3.62 -5.63
N VAL A 133 -13.11 -4.75 -5.05
CA VAL A 133 -13.72 -6.05 -5.35
C VAL A 133 -15.12 -6.17 -4.77
N TRP A 134 -15.32 -5.56 -3.61
CA TRP A 134 -16.61 -5.54 -2.93
C TRP A 134 -16.73 -4.29 -2.03
N ALA A 135 -17.91 -3.75 -1.95
CA ALA A 135 -18.27 -2.68 -1.00
C ALA A 135 -19.68 -2.97 -0.46
N ARG A 136 -19.88 -2.70 0.83
CA ARG A 136 -21.15 -2.96 1.53
C ARG A 136 -22.31 -2.14 0.94
N ASP A 137 -22.03 -0.89 0.61
CA ASP A 137 -23.01 0.08 0.11
C ASP A 137 -22.30 1.20 -0.70
N GLU A 138 -23.04 2.14 -1.22
CA GLU A 138 -22.50 3.27 -2.01
C GLU A 138 -21.76 4.28 -1.12
N GLU A 139 -22.11 4.40 0.16
CA GLU A 139 -21.38 5.24 1.11
C GLU A 139 -19.97 4.69 1.32
N ALA A 140 -19.83 3.38 1.55
CA ALA A 140 -18.55 2.70 1.63
C ALA A 140 -17.72 2.89 0.36
N ARG A 141 -18.33 2.73 -0.82
CA ARG A 141 -17.68 2.96 -2.12
C ARG A 141 -17.15 4.39 -2.22
N THR A 142 -17.97 5.37 -1.91
CA THR A 142 -17.61 6.79 -1.95
C THR A 142 -16.49 7.12 -0.98
N ALA A 143 -16.52 6.57 0.23
CA ALA A 143 -15.45 6.75 1.22
C ALA A 143 -14.10 6.16 0.75
N ILE A 144 -14.12 5.00 0.08
CA ILE A 144 -12.91 4.39 -0.49
C ILE A 144 -12.35 5.24 -1.64
N VAL A 145 -13.21 5.74 -2.55
CA VAL A 145 -12.82 6.64 -3.64
C VAL A 145 -12.16 7.90 -3.08
N ALA A 146 -12.79 8.56 -2.11
CA ALA A 146 -12.27 9.76 -1.45
C ALA A 146 -10.92 9.51 -0.75
N ALA A 147 -10.75 8.35 -0.12
CA ALA A 147 -9.48 7.97 0.50
C ALA A 147 -8.38 7.72 -0.54
N ALA A 148 -8.67 7.07 -1.67
CA ALA A 148 -7.72 6.86 -2.76
C ALA A 148 -7.30 8.19 -3.42
N ALA A 149 -8.25 9.09 -3.67
CA ALA A 149 -7.96 10.44 -4.15
C ALA A 149 -7.10 11.23 -3.15
N SER A 150 -7.39 11.13 -1.84
CA SER A 150 -6.57 11.73 -0.78
C SER A 150 -5.15 11.17 -0.73
N ALA A 151 -4.99 9.87 -1.01
CA ALA A 151 -3.68 9.24 -1.10
C ALA A 151 -2.85 9.81 -2.28
N ALA A 152 -3.49 10.01 -3.44
CA ALA A 152 -2.85 10.62 -4.59
C ALA A 152 -2.47 12.09 -4.35
N LEU A 153 -3.36 12.88 -3.74
CA LEU A 153 -3.07 14.26 -3.33
C LEU A 153 -1.89 14.33 -2.36
N THR A 154 -1.88 13.44 -1.36
CA THR A 154 -0.77 13.35 -0.40
C THR A 154 0.53 13.01 -1.09
N MET A 155 0.51 12.06 -2.02
CA MET A 155 1.69 11.67 -2.78
C MET A 155 2.18 12.83 -3.66
N ALA A 156 1.29 13.52 -4.39
CA ALA A 156 1.65 14.66 -5.24
C ALA A 156 2.27 15.81 -4.44
N SER A 157 1.68 16.19 -3.31
CA SER A 157 2.25 17.20 -2.41
C SER A 157 3.65 16.82 -1.92
N ARG A 158 3.88 15.54 -1.59
CA ARG A 158 5.21 15.04 -1.17
C ARG A 158 6.23 15.02 -2.30
N MET A 159 5.83 14.61 -3.51
CA MET A 159 6.68 14.63 -4.70
C MET A 159 7.26 16.02 -4.95
N LEU A 160 6.41 17.05 -4.94
CA LEU A 160 6.82 18.42 -5.16
C LEU A 160 7.81 18.91 -4.10
N ALA A 161 7.59 18.52 -2.84
CA ALA A 161 8.51 18.85 -1.76
C ALA A 161 9.87 18.16 -1.92
N TRP A 162 9.90 16.92 -2.40
CA TRP A 162 11.13 16.12 -2.56
C TRP A 162 11.88 16.43 -3.86
N ALA A 163 11.18 16.91 -4.89
CA ALA A 163 11.77 17.20 -6.18
C ALA A 163 12.96 18.18 -6.05
N PRO A 164 14.06 17.96 -6.80
CA PRO A 164 15.28 18.78 -6.71
C PRO A 164 15.06 20.20 -7.23
N GLY A 165 16.09 21.03 -7.04
CA GLY A 165 16.16 22.42 -7.48
C GLY A 165 15.58 23.39 -6.44
N ASP A 166 16.12 24.61 -6.41
CA ASP A 166 15.77 25.66 -5.44
C ASP A 166 14.96 26.80 -6.05
N ALA A 167 14.84 26.84 -7.39
CA ALA A 167 14.00 27.81 -8.07
C ALA A 167 12.53 27.69 -7.64
N PRO A 168 11.81 28.80 -7.47
CA PRO A 168 10.37 28.77 -7.21
C PRO A 168 9.60 28.06 -8.33
N GLU A 169 9.88 28.38 -9.58
CA GLU A 169 9.33 27.71 -10.76
C GLU A 169 10.22 26.53 -11.16
N ARG A 170 9.59 25.40 -11.49
CA ARG A 170 10.27 24.17 -11.91
C ARG A 170 9.47 23.44 -12.97
N THR A 171 10.18 22.96 -13.98
CA THR A 171 9.67 21.94 -14.91
C THR A 171 10.16 20.58 -14.46
N LEU A 172 9.25 19.66 -14.21
CA LEU A 172 9.51 18.39 -13.58
C LEU A 172 8.97 17.27 -14.48
N ALA A 173 9.81 16.30 -14.81
CA ALA A 173 9.40 15.14 -15.60
C ALA A 173 8.48 14.22 -14.77
N VAL A 174 7.29 13.90 -15.26
CA VAL A 174 6.27 13.09 -14.59
C VAL A 174 6.84 11.74 -14.16
N ARG A 175 7.54 11.05 -15.07
CA ARG A 175 8.14 9.74 -14.79
C ARG A 175 9.15 9.80 -13.65
N THR A 176 10.01 10.81 -13.64
CA THR A 176 11.03 10.98 -12.60
C THR A 176 10.40 11.28 -11.24
N LEU A 177 9.38 12.15 -11.22
CA LEU A 177 8.64 12.46 -9.99
C LEU A 177 8.08 11.19 -9.32
N TRP A 178 7.39 10.35 -10.09
CA TRP A 178 6.83 9.11 -9.56
C TRP A 178 7.90 8.12 -9.11
N ALA A 179 8.96 7.92 -9.91
CA ALA A 179 10.04 7.00 -9.58
C ALA A 179 10.75 7.42 -8.27
N ASP A 180 11.12 8.70 -8.15
CA ASP A 180 11.79 9.20 -6.96
C ASP A 180 10.89 9.17 -5.71
N ALA A 181 9.60 9.46 -5.87
CA ALA A 181 8.64 9.39 -4.79
C ALA A 181 8.45 7.95 -4.31
N PHE A 182 8.33 6.98 -5.20
CA PHE A 182 8.27 5.57 -4.79
C PHE A 182 9.57 5.13 -4.11
N ARG A 183 10.74 5.50 -4.63
CA ARG A 183 12.03 5.19 -3.97
C ARG A 183 12.09 5.76 -2.55
N GLU A 184 11.64 7.01 -2.35
CA GLU A 184 11.63 7.65 -1.02
C GLU A 184 10.65 6.95 -0.05
N THR A 185 9.45 6.58 -0.52
CA THR A 185 8.47 5.86 0.33
C THR A 185 8.96 4.46 0.69
N TYR A 186 9.60 3.74 -0.22
CA TYR A 186 10.17 2.42 0.05
C TYR A 186 11.32 2.47 1.06
N ARG A 187 12.19 3.50 0.97
CA ARG A 187 13.24 3.73 1.98
C ARG A 187 12.64 4.01 3.37
N ALA A 188 11.55 4.76 3.43
CA ALA A 188 10.90 5.08 4.70
C ALA A 188 10.21 3.86 5.34
N GLU A 189 9.74 2.90 4.53
CA GLU A 189 9.06 1.68 5.01
C GLU A 189 9.98 0.48 5.26
N LEU A 190 11.29 0.60 5.09
CA LEU A 190 12.25 -0.50 5.19
C LEU A 190 11.93 -1.66 4.21
N ARG A 191 11.40 -1.35 3.04
CA ARG A 191 11.14 -2.34 2.01
C ARG A 191 12.41 -2.64 1.22
N SER A 192 12.83 -3.89 1.22
CA SER A 192 13.99 -4.38 0.47
C SER A 192 13.61 -4.76 -0.96
N GLU A 193 13.08 -3.83 -1.74
CA GLU A 193 12.81 -4.07 -3.15
C GLU A 193 13.96 -3.55 -4.02
N ARG A 194 14.21 -4.27 -5.13
CA ARG A 194 15.24 -3.85 -6.08
C ARG A 194 14.82 -2.52 -6.74
N PRO A 195 15.74 -1.57 -6.96
CA PRO A 195 15.43 -0.29 -7.61
C PRO A 195 14.66 -0.45 -8.92
N ALA A 196 15.05 -1.40 -9.77
CA ALA A 196 14.37 -1.68 -11.03
C ALA A 196 12.89 -2.09 -10.86
N SER A 197 12.55 -2.80 -9.76
CA SER A 197 11.17 -3.16 -9.46
C SER A 197 10.34 -1.96 -9.03
N ILE A 198 10.96 -0.98 -8.37
CA ILE A 198 10.30 0.27 -7.97
C ILE A 198 10.05 1.14 -9.20
N ASP A 199 11.04 1.27 -10.07
CA ASP A 199 10.94 2.06 -11.31
C ASP A 199 9.89 1.49 -12.27
N ALA A 200 9.73 0.16 -12.28
CA ALA A 200 8.70 -0.53 -13.05
C ALA A 200 7.26 -0.19 -12.60
N ILE A 201 7.05 0.34 -11.37
CA ILE A 201 5.71 0.68 -10.90
C ILE A 201 5.10 1.79 -11.75
N ALA A 202 5.80 2.91 -11.90
CA ALA A 202 5.33 4.03 -12.70
C ALA A 202 5.39 3.74 -14.23
N ALA A 203 6.35 2.90 -14.64
CA ALA A 203 6.52 2.50 -16.04
C ALA A 203 5.42 1.53 -16.54
N ALA A 204 4.69 0.87 -15.65
CA ALA A 204 3.65 -0.07 -16.04
C ALA A 204 2.41 0.60 -16.68
N ASP A 205 2.12 1.86 -16.33
CA ASP A 205 0.99 2.63 -16.89
C ASP A 205 1.29 4.13 -16.84
N PRO A 206 2.15 4.64 -17.75
CA PRO A 206 2.56 6.04 -17.74
C PRO A 206 1.40 7.02 -17.92
N ALA A 207 0.42 6.68 -18.77
CA ALA A 207 -0.73 7.53 -19.06
C ALA A 207 -1.61 7.73 -17.80
N ARG A 208 -1.87 6.65 -17.05
CA ARG A 208 -2.58 6.71 -15.78
C ARG A 208 -1.85 7.59 -14.78
N TYR A 209 -0.55 7.40 -14.62
CA TYR A 209 0.24 8.17 -13.66
C TYR A 209 0.31 9.66 -14.04
N ALA A 210 0.35 10.00 -15.32
CA ALA A 210 0.27 11.38 -15.80
C ALA A 210 -1.12 11.97 -15.50
N ALA A 211 -2.19 11.26 -15.81
CA ALA A 211 -3.56 11.73 -15.55
C ALA A 211 -3.83 11.99 -14.05
N VAL A 212 -3.43 11.04 -13.19
CA VAL A 212 -3.58 11.17 -11.73
C VAL A 212 -2.76 12.34 -11.20
N LEU A 213 -1.51 12.52 -11.67
CA LEU A 213 -0.68 13.64 -11.23
C LEU A 213 -1.29 14.99 -11.63
N ARG A 214 -1.70 15.15 -12.90
CA ARG A 214 -2.36 16.38 -13.39
C ARG A 214 -3.58 16.75 -12.54
N ALA A 215 -4.48 15.78 -12.33
CA ALA A 215 -5.69 16.03 -11.53
C ALA A 215 -5.35 16.36 -10.06
N ALA A 216 -4.35 15.70 -9.48
CA ALA A 216 -3.90 15.99 -8.13
C ALA A 216 -3.25 17.37 -8.02
N LEU A 217 -2.43 17.78 -8.99
CA LEU A 217 -1.80 19.10 -9.02
C LEU A 217 -2.84 20.22 -9.22
N ALA A 218 -3.84 20.00 -10.08
CA ALA A 218 -4.96 20.96 -10.23
C ALA A 218 -5.71 21.13 -8.91
N ALA A 219 -5.96 20.04 -8.17
CA ALA A 219 -6.63 20.14 -6.88
C ALA A 219 -5.74 20.80 -5.79
N LEU A 220 -4.42 20.66 -5.85
CA LEU A 220 -3.50 21.39 -4.96
C LEU A 220 -3.46 22.89 -5.33
N ALA A 221 -3.54 23.23 -6.61
CA ALA A 221 -3.58 24.61 -7.07
C ALA A 221 -4.90 25.29 -6.65
N GLU A 222 -6.05 24.62 -6.76
CA GLU A 222 -7.34 25.14 -6.25
C GLU A 222 -7.30 25.45 -4.74
N ARG A 223 -6.45 24.74 -3.99
CA ARG A 223 -6.24 25.00 -2.55
C ARG A 223 -5.22 26.08 -2.25
N GLY A 224 -4.59 26.64 -3.28
CA GLY A 224 -3.53 27.63 -3.12
C GLY A 224 -2.21 27.08 -2.55
N GLU A 225 -2.02 25.73 -2.58
CA GLU A 225 -0.79 25.09 -2.11
C GLU A 225 0.36 25.21 -3.13
N ILE A 226 0.03 25.42 -4.40
CA ILE A 226 0.94 25.61 -5.53
C ILE A 226 0.29 26.48 -6.58
N GLU A 227 1.07 27.00 -7.52
CA GLU A 227 0.60 27.50 -8.80
C GLU A 227 0.94 26.48 -9.89
N LEU A 228 -0.08 25.98 -10.60
CA LEU A 228 0.10 25.08 -11.73
C LEU A 228 0.16 25.91 -13.02
N LEU A 229 1.34 25.99 -13.61
CA LEU A 229 1.61 26.82 -14.78
C LEU A 229 1.33 26.06 -16.08
N ASP A 230 1.67 24.75 -16.10
CA ASP A 230 1.46 23.87 -17.25
C ASP A 230 1.53 22.40 -16.81
N ALA A 231 0.83 21.51 -17.54
CA ALA A 231 0.87 20.07 -17.28
C ALA A 231 0.49 19.27 -18.52
N ASP A 232 1.45 18.50 -19.05
CA ASP A 232 1.25 17.52 -20.09
C ASP A 232 1.49 16.07 -19.61
N GLU A 233 1.63 15.12 -20.54
CA GLU A 233 1.89 13.72 -20.19
C GLU A 233 3.34 13.46 -19.74
N ALA A 234 4.29 14.26 -20.20
CA ALA A 234 5.71 14.07 -19.98
C ALA A 234 6.23 14.95 -18.84
N SER A 235 5.69 16.16 -18.67
CA SER A 235 6.18 17.16 -17.74
C SER A 235 5.07 17.97 -17.07
N VAL A 236 5.43 18.54 -15.92
CA VAL A 236 4.59 19.53 -15.23
C VAL A 236 5.42 20.73 -14.86
N ARG A 237 4.88 21.93 -15.05
CA ARG A 237 5.51 23.20 -14.64
C ARG A 237 4.71 23.82 -13.50
N VAL A 238 5.38 23.95 -12.36
CA VAL A 238 4.75 24.43 -11.12
C VAL A 238 5.59 25.51 -10.46
N ALA A 239 4.90 26.49 -9.84
CA ALA A 239 5.52 27.43 -8.93
C ALA A 239 5.11 27.13 -7.49
N GLN A 240 6.09 27.11 -6.60
CA GLN A 240 5.89 26.89 -5.17
C GLN A 240 7.02 27.56 -4.38
N PRO A 241 6.73 28.32 -3.32
CA PRO A 241 7.75 28.97 -2.51
C PRO A 241 8.75 28.00 -1.94
N LEU A 242 10.05 28.31 -2.08
CA LEU A 242 11.14 27.47 -1.56
C LEU A 242 11.00 27.21 -0.05
N ALA A 243 10.58 28.23 0.71
CA ALA A 243 10.41 28.11 2.16
C ALA A 243 9.40 27.01 2.54
N GLU A 244 8.29 26.87 1.80
CA GLU A 244 7.28 25.84 2.04
C GLU A 244 7.82 24.44 1.73
N ARG A 245 8.55 24.31 0.64
CA ARG A 245 9.20 23.05 0.26
C ARG A 245 10.24 22.61 1.29
N VAL A 246 11.07 23.55 1.76
CA VAL A 246 12.07 23.29 2.81
C VAL A 246 11.37 22.87 4.10
N ARG A 247 10.29 23.53 4.48
CA ARG A 247 9.47 23.18 5.65
C ARG A 247 8.91 21.77 5.51
N ALA A 248 8.33 21.43 4.36
CA ALA A 248 7.76 20.10 4.09
C ALA A 248 8.84 19.00 4.11
N ARG A 249 10.03 19.25 3.53
CA ARG A 249 11.19 18.33 3.60
C ARG A 249 11.68 18.10 5.02
N ARG A 250 11.77 19.16 5.82
CA ARG A 250 12.19 19.08 7.24
C ARG A 250 11.16 18.29 8.05
N ALA A 251 9.87 18.55 7.88
CA ALA A 251 8.80 17.84 8.53
C ALA A 251 8.80 16.33 8.17
N TRP A 252 9.06 15.98 6.91
CA TRP A 252 9.23 14.60 6.48
C TRP A 252 10.44 13.93 7.13
N ARG A 253 11.60 14.58 7.11
CA ARG A 253 12.83 14.06 7.73
C ARG A 253 12.65 13.82 9.22
N ALA A 254 11.97 14.71 9.93
CA ALA A 254 11.67 14.57 11.36
C ALA A 254 10.72 13.39 11.66
N ARG A 255 9.80 13.05 10.74
CA ARG A 255 8.87 11.92 10.89
C ARG A 255 9.51 10.56 10.58
N ARG A 256 10.55 10.50 9.74
CA ARG A 256 11.16 9.24 9.29
C ARG A 256 11.60 8.29 10.42
N PRO A 257 12.25 8.73 11.50
CA PRO A 257 12.61 7.84 12.61
C PRO A 257 11.38 7.17 13.25
N LEU A 258 10.32 7.94 13.50
CA LEU A 258 9.08 7.42 14.04
C LEU A 258 8.37 6.47 13.07
N ALA A 259 8.33 6.80 11.78
CA ALA A 259 7.78 5.91 10.75
C ALA A 259 8.53 4.57 10.69
N LYS A 260 9.86 4.59 10.81
CA LYS A 260 10.69 3.37 10.89
C LYS A 260 10.41 2.57 12.17
N ALA A 261 10.33 3.23 13.32
CA ALA A 261 9.98 2.57 14.58
C ALA A 261 8.59 1.90 14.50
N LEU A 262 7.59 2.58 13.92
CA LEU A 262 6.26 2.03 13.68
C LEU A 262 6.30 0.86 12.66
N ALA A 263 7.17 0.92 11.66
CA ALA A 263 7.34 -0.19 10.72
C ALA A 263 7.93 -1.43 11.41
N ILE A 264 8.94 -1.25 12.24
CA ILE A 264 9.55 -2.33 13.04
C ILE A 264 8.53 -2.92 14.03
N ALA A 265 7.82 -2.06 14.77
CA ALA A 265 6.76 -2.49 15.69
C ALA A 265 5.65 -3.27 14.94
N GLY A 266 5.27 -2.81 13.74
CA GLY A 266 4.33 -3.51 12.86
C GLY A 266 4.84 -4.88 12.42
N LEU A 267 6.12 -5.01 12.08
CA LEU A 267 6.74 -6.31 11.74
C LEU A 267 6.75 -7.25 12.94
N LEU A 268 7.15 -6.77 14.12
CA LEU A 268 7.11 -7.56 15.36
C LEU A 268 5.68 -8.01 15.67
N LYS A 269 4.71 -7.09 15.57
CA LYS A 269 3.29 -7.44 15.74
C LYS A 269 2.86 -8.52 14.74
N THR A 270 3.29 -8.44 13.49
CA THR A 270 2.92 -9.40 12.44
C THR A 270 3.36 -10.82 12.81
N ALA A 271 4.49 -11.00 13.51
CA ALA A 271 4.92 -12.30 14.00
C ALA A 271 3.90 -12.97 14.94
N PHE A 272 3.08 -12.18 15.66
CA PHE A 272 2.04 -12.67 16.57
C PHE A 272 0.64 -12.71 15.91
N THR A 273 0.37 -11.84 14.93
CA THR A 273 -0.95 -11.72 14.32
C THR A 273 -1.10 -12.49 13.01
N PHE A 274 -0.01 -12.83 12.36
CA PHE A 274 0.03 -13.52 11.07
C PHE A 274 -0.16 -15.03 11.26
N GLN A 275 -1.39 -15.45 11.48
CA GLN A 275 -1.74 -16.85 11.48
C GLN A 275 -1.43 -17.44 10.09
N GLY A 276 -0.61 -18.50 10.04
CA GLY A 276 -0.16 -19.08 8.77
C GLY A 276 1.08 -18.41 8.16
N TRP A 277 1.81 -17.55 8.89
CA TRP A 277 3.05 -16.95 8.40
C TRP A 277 4.11 -17.97 7.99
N LEU A 278 4.13 -19.12 8.68
CA LEU A 278 5.12 -20.15 8.45
C LEU A 278 4.98 -20.81 7.07
N PRO A 279 3.80 -21.26 6.61
CA PRO A 279 3.60 -21.71 5.23
C PRO A 279 3.99 -20.65 4.20
N TYR A 280 3.66 -19.40 4.46
CA TYR A 280 4.05 -18.28 3.59
C TYR A 280 5.57 -18.08 3.55
N ALA A 281 6.24 -18.09 4.69
CA ALA A 281 7.68 -17.92 4.78
C ALA A 281 8.40 -19.07 4.06
N VAL A 282 7.98 -20.30 4.30
CA VAL A 282 8.50 -21.52 3.63
C VAL A 282 8.33 -21.38 2.11
N TRP A 283 7.11 -21.14 1.64
CA TRP A 283 6.84 -20.96 0.22
C TRP A 283 7.68 -19.84 -0.42
N LYS A 284 7.81 -18.70 0.29
CA LYS A 284 8.59 -17.57 -0.20
C LYS A 284 10.07 -17.93 -0.34
N VAL A 285 10.65 -18.63 0.65
CA VAL A 285 12.03 -19.06 0.60
C VAL A 285 12.24 -20.12 -0.48
N GLU A 286 11.37 -21.13 -0.57
CA GLU A 286 11.40 -22.15 -1.62
C GLU A 286 11.38 -21.54 -3.02
N ARG A 287 10.48 -20.57 -3.24
CA ARG A 287 10.35 -19.88 -4.54
C ARG A 287 11.60 -19.05 -4.91
N HIS A 288 12.27 -18.45 -3.92
CA HIS A 288 13.43 -17.60 -4.16
C HIS A 288 14.75 -18.38 -4.21
N SER A 289 14.84 -19.46 -3.46
CA SER A 289 16.07 -20.27 -3.35
C SER A 289 16.04 -21.54 -4.20
N GLY A 290 14.86 -21.99 -4.64
CA GLY A 290 14.71 -23.32 -5.26
C GLY A 290 14.85 -24.50 -4.30
N ALA A 291 15.14 -24.23 -3.03
CA ALA A 291 15.32 -25.28 -2.01
C ALA A 291 13.96 -25.73 -1.47
N LYS A 292 13.72 -27.03 -1.35
CA LYS A 292 12.56 -27.57 -0.62
C LYS A 292 12.83 -27.54 0.88
N ILE A 293 11.88 -27.03 1.65
CA ILE A 293 11.96 -26.87 3.11
C ILE A 293 10.97 -27.81 3.77
N GLU A 294 11.47 -28.88 4.34
CA GLU A 294 10.65 -29.77 5.18
C GLU A 294 10.75 -29.34 6.64
N LEU A 295 9.61 -29.06 7.24
CA LEU A 295 9.49 -28.71 8.65
C LEU A 295 8.86 -29.86 9.42
N SER A 296 9.48 -30.27 10.52
CA SER A 296 8.92 -31.24 11.45
C SER A 296 7.66 -30.66 12.13
N GLU A 297 6.83 -31.54 12.70
CA GLU A 297 5.59 -31.12 13.37
C GLU A 297 5.84 -30.18 14.56
N ARG A 298 6.92 -30.40 15.32
CA ARG A 298 7.37 -29.51 16.39
C ARG A 298 7.73 -28.11 15.87
N GLN A 299 8.41 -28.03 14.73
CA GLN A 299 8.79 -26.77 14.08
C GLN A 299 7.56 -26.04 13.52
N ARG A 300 6.55 -26.77 13.04
CA ARG A 300 5.29 -26.19 12.58
C ARG A 300 4.47 -25.62 13.74
N ARG A 301 4.40 -26.32 14.87
CA ARG A 301 3.60 -25.90 16.04
C ARG A 301 4.22 -24.73 16.80
N ARG A 302 5.55 -24.65 16.91
CA ARG A 302 6.28 -23.60 17.63
C ARG A 302 7.49 -23.11 16.84
N PRO A 303 7.29 -22.45 15.70
CA PRO A 303 8.35 -22.11 14.76
C PRO A 303 9.39 -21.15 15.35
N LEU A 304 8.99 -20.22 16.18
CA LEU A 304 9.89 -19.26 16.84
C LEU A 304 10.88 -19.94 17.79
N LEU A 305 10.54 -21.11 18.32
CA LEU A 305 11.42 -21.85 19.23
C LEU A 305 12.26 -22.90 18.51
N TYR A 306 11.73 -23.55 17.48
CA TYR A 306 12.33 -24.75 16.90
C TYR A 306 12.77 -24.61 15.42
N ALA A 307 12.47 -23.49 14.73
CA ALA A 307 12.86 -23.30 13.35
C ALA A 307 14.30 -22.75 13.16
N TRP A 308 14.98 -22.35 14.23
CA TRP A 308 16.34 -21.81 14.19
C TRP A 308 17.34 -22.68 13.42
N PRO A 309 17.38 -24.02 13.57
CA PRO A 309 18.30 -24.87 12.79
C PRO A 309 18.04 -24.80 11.28
N VAL A 310 16.77 -24.67 10.88
CA VAL A 310 16.40 -24.51 9.48
C VAL A 310 16.82 -23.13 8.97
N ILE A 311 16.60 -22.08 9.75
CA ILE A 311 17.01 -20.70 9.43
C ILE A 311 18.55 -20.64 9.27
N PHE A 312 19.30 -21.21 10.20
CA PHE A 312 20.77 -21.26 10.10
C PHE A 312 21.27 -22.03 8.86
N ARG A 313 20.60 -23.12 8.50
CA ARG A 313 20.92 -23.89 7.29
C ARG A 313 20.68 -23.04 6.03
N LEU A 314 19.56 -22.32 5.96
CA LEU A 314 19.19 -21.45 4.85
C LEU A 314 20.12 -20.22 4.74
N LEU A 315 20.57 -19.67 5.86
CA LEU A 315 21.57 -18.59 5.88
C LEU A 315 22.92 -19.11 5.37
N ARG A 316 23.37 -20.30 5.82
CA ARG A 316 24.63 -20.91 5.36
C ARG A 316 24.61 -21.28 3.88
N SER A 317 23.47 -21.74 3.35
CA SER A 317 23.32 -22.06 1.93
C SER A 317 23.16 -20.83 1.02
N GLY A 318 23.09 -19.62 1.59
CA GLY A 318 22.83 -18.40 0.81
C GLY A 318 21.40 -18.26 0.28
N ALA A 319 20.49 -19.13 0.72
CA ALA A 319 19.08 -19.11 0.33
C ALA A 319 18.29 -17.95 0.98
N LEU A 320 18.81 -17.41 2.07
CA LEU A 320 18.37 -16.16 2.71
C LEU A 320 19.50 -15.14 2.57
N ARG A 321 19.38 -14.23 1.60
CA ARG A 321 20.20 -13.02 1.47
C ARG A 321 19.36 -11.79 1.64
#